data_fab0d5b9dd30b05b955b73d8abbfe6cf
#
_entry.id   fab0d5b9dd30b05b955b73d8abbfe6cf
#
_cell.length_a   1.000
_cell.length_b   1.000
_cell.length_c   1.000
_cell.angle_alpha   90.00
_cell.angle_beta   90.00
_cell.angle_gamma   90.00
#
_symmetry.space_group_name_H-M   'P 1'
#
loop_
_entity.id
_entity.type
_entity.pdbx_description
1 polymer ?
#
loop_
_entity_poly.entity_id
_entity_poly.type
_entity_poly.pdbx_seq_one_letter_code
_entity_poly.pdbx_strand_id
1 'polypeptide(L)'
;MKKILCILIGFMLFIPISIYGKTVDLSEVNLSIDFNDDWYVFTRYNLDNNKELESLGLTKEYMENFFNENEAYIDASPKELGTDFILRIKPVEDMNNLSNYPDNIVKEVAKEISKLVSSEDYKVYNNGKTKYAVVKYYDEASKYNILTYYTVVNAQGYTFQIQKQSDITQTDETNMKTIMDSATFNVLDKYKNESEDVQKELDKDAKKDLSFKNILIYAGVGALIGVISILISNKMKNKKGEI
;
A
#
# COMPACT_ATOMS: atom_id res chain seq x y z
N MET A 1 29.12 19.84 -36.57
CA MET A 1 29.44 19.38 -35.20
C MET A 1 28.42 19.82 -34.14
N LYS A 2 27.92 21.08 -34.11
CA LYS A 2 26.92 21.53 -33.09
C LYS A 2 25.61 20.77 -33.12
N LYS A 3 25.11 20.33 -34.28
CA LYS A 3 23.82 19.58 -34.39
C LYS A 3 23.90 18.15 -33.86
N ILE A 4 25.06 17.48 -33.96
CA ILE A 4 25.28 16.12 -33.42
C ILE A 4 25.39 16.17 -31.91
N LEU A 5 25.94 17.22 -31.32
CA LEU A 5 26.05 17.39 -29.87
C LEU A 5 24.65 17.53 -29.21
N CYS A 6 23.71 18.25 -29.85
CA CYS A 6 22.34 18.41 -29.35
C CYS A 6 21.57 17.08 -29.37
N ILE A 7 21.80 16.19 -30.35
CA ILE A 7 21.17 14.88 -30.43
C ILE A 7 21.72 13.96 -29.32
N LEU A 8 23.01 13.99 -29.04
CA LEU A 8 23.62 13.21 -27.95
C LEU A 8 23.12 13.64 -26.56
N ILE A 9 22.96 14.94 -26.32
CA ILE A 9 22.40 15.46 -25.06
C ILE A 9 20.92 15.09 -24.93
N GLY A 10 20.15 15.14 -26.03
CA GLY A 10 18.75 14.68 -26.04
C GLY A 10 18.59 13.20 -25.74
N PHE A 11 19.52 12.34 -26.17
CA PHE A 11 19.48 10.91 -25.90
C PHE A 11 19.87 10.56 -24.45
N MET A 12 20.75 11.36 -23.80
CA MET A 12 21.10 11.18 -22.39
C MET A 12 19.94 11.50 -21.42
N LEU A 13 18.96 12.30 -21.83
CA LEU A 13 17.79 12.63 -21.01
C LEU A 13 16.70 11.52 -21.01
N PHE A 14 16.83 10.51 -21.86
CA PHE A 14 15.92 9.37 -21.95
C PHE A 14 16.50 8.04 -21.42
N ILE A 15 17.65 8.08 -20.74
CA ILE A 15 18.09 6.89 -19.99
C ILE A 15 17.13 6.77 -18.81
N PRO A 16 16.28 5.75 -18.73
CA PRO A 16 15.52 5.52 -17.52
C PRO A 16 16.54 5.31 -16.40
N ILE A 17 16.59 6.22 -15.44
CA ILE A 17 17.33 6.00 -14.21
C ILE A 17 16.62 4.83 -13.58
N SER A 18 17.17 3.63 -13.74
CA SER A 18 16.75 2.47 -12.94
C SER A 18 17.11 2.83 -11.51
N ILE A 19 16.14 3.31 -10.76
CA ILE A 19 16.26 3.43 -9.31
C ILE A 19 16.35 1.99 -8.85
N TYR A 20 17.57 1.56 -8.49
CA TYR A 20 17.78 0.26 -7.84
C TYR A 20 17.04 0.34 -6.51
N GLY A 21 15.94 -0.37 -6.41
CA GLY A 21 15.12 -0.49 -5.22
C GLY A 21 15.18 -1.89 -4.65
N LYS A 22 14.79 -2.04 -3.38
CA LYS A 22 14.60 -3.35 -2.75
C LYS A 22 13.30 -3.96 -3.28
N THR A 23 13.38 -4.99 -4.12
CA THR A 23 12.20 -5.79 -4.49
C THR A 23 11.83 -6.73 -3.34
N VAL A 24 10.59 -6.64 -2.93
CA VAL A 24 9.97 -7.54 -1.94
C VAL A 24 9.04 -8.48 -2.70
N ASP A 25 9.40 -9.76 -2.74
CA ASP A 25 8.57 -10.81 -3.32
C ASP A 25 7.82 -11.55 -2.19
N LEU A 26 6.50 -11.43 -2.21
CA LEU A 26 5.57 -12.13 -1.34
C LEU A 26 4.79 -13.17 -2.16
N SER A 27 5.50 -14.19 -2.64
CA SER A 27 4.95 -15.24 -3.52
C SER A 27 3.75 -15.96 -2.90
N GLU A 28 3.72 -16.11 -1.57
CA GLU A 28 2.63 -16.72 -0.81
C GLU A 28 1.31 -15.96 -0.93
N VAL A 29 1.39 -14.67 -1.17
CA VAL A 29 0.23 -13.79 -1.39
C VAL A 29 0.20 -13.18 -2.78
N ASN A 30 0.96 -13.75 -3.73
CA ASN A 30 0.95 -13.39 -5.15
C ASN A 30 1.27 -11.90 -5.43
N LEU A 31 2.13 -11.28 -4.63
CA LEU A 31 2.52 -9.87 -4.74
C LEU A 31 4.03 -9.72 -4.83
N SER A 32 4.50 -8.89 -5.76
CA SER A 32 5.85 -8.32 -5.76
C SER A 32 5.76 -6.80 -5.78
N ILE A 33 6.61 -6.11 -5.01
CA ILE A 33 6.55 -4.66 -4.80
C ILE A 33 7.96 -4.11 -4.53
N ASP A 34 8.26 -2.91 -5.07
CA ASP A 34 9.57 -2.29 -4.91
C ASP A 34 9.52 -1.11 -3.92
N PHE A 35 10.58 -1.01 -3.12
CA PHE A 35 10.86 0.12 -2.23
C PHE A 35 12.21 0.73 -2.58
N ASN A 36 12.40 2.02 -2.35
CA ASN A 36 13.69 2.65 -2.51
C ASN A 36 14.73 2.06 -1.54
N ASP A 37 16.02 2.09 -1.88
CA ASP A 37 17.11 1.54 -1.07
C ASP A 37 17.27 2.23 0.29
N ASP A 38 16.76 3.44 0.43
CA ASP A 38 16.75 4.24 1.67
C ASP A 38 15.60 3.88 2.61
N TRP A 39 14.90 2.78 2.36
CA TRP A 39 13.85 2.28 3.24
C TRP A 39 14.32 1.10 4.10
N TYR A 40 13.90 1.05 5.34
CA TYR A 40 13.81 -0.17 6.13
C TYR A 40 12.58 -0.93 5.67
N VAL A 41 12.71 -2.22 5.36
CA VAL A 41 11.59 -3.04 4.91
C VAL A 41 11.61 -4.37 5.62
N PHE A 42 10.60 -4.59 6.46
CA PHE A 42 10.37 -5.84 7.17
C PHE A 42 9.12 -6.52 6.65
N THR A 43 9.22 -7.84 6.51
CA THR A 43 8.11 -8.70 6.08
C THR A 43 7.99 -9.87 7.05
N ARG A 44 6.89 -10.61 7.00
CA ARG A 44 6.76 -11.86 7.75
C ARG A 44 7.85 -12.88 7.44
N TYR A 45 8.56 -12.73 6.32
CA TYR A 45 9.44 -13.75 5.75
C TYR A 45 10.93 -13.37 5.76
N ASN A 46 11.28 -12.12 6.15
CA ASN A 46 12.67 -11.66 6.13
C ASN A 46 13.22 -11.29 7.52
N LEU A 47 12.66 -11.84 8.58
CA LEU A 47 13.05 -11.50 9.96
C LEU A 47 14.31 -12.26 10.43
N ASP A 48 14.61 -13.42 9.82
CA ASP A 48 15.75 -14.24 10.23
C ASP A 48 17.08 -13.55 9.88
N ASN A 49 17.97 -13.41 10.86
CA ASN A 49 19.30 -12.81 10.71
C ASN A 49 19.29 -11.41 10.03
N ASN A 50 18.21 -10.64 10.22
CA ASN A 50 18.06 -9.34 9.61
C ASN A 50 18.83 -8.26 10.39
N LYS A 51 19.98 -7.83 9.82
CA LYS A 51 20.86 -6.84 10.45
C LYS A 51 20.23 -5.46 10.60
N GLU A 52 19.32 -5.08 9.70
CA GLU A 52 18.59 -3.79 9.82
C GLU A 52 17.67 -3.82 11.03
N LEU A 53 17.02 -4.95 11.31
CA LEU A 53 16.18 -5.16 12.49
C LEU A 53 17.00 -5.04 13.78
N GLU A 54 18.15 -5.72 13.86
CA GLU A 54 19.07 -5.63 15.01
C GLU A 54 19.57 -4.19 15.21
N SER A 55 19.88 -3.46 14.13
CA SER A 55 20.35 -2.07 14.21
C SER A 55 19.33 -1.08 14.79
N LEU A 56 18.05 -1.42 14.66
CA LEU A 56 16.93 -0.66 15.24
C LEU A 56 16.59 -1.10 16.68
N GLY A 57 17.26 -2.14 17.20
CA GLY A 57 16.99 -2.72 18.52
C GLY A 57 15.68 -3.51 18.56
N LEU A 58 15.23 -4.00 17.42
CA LEU A 58 14.06 -4.86 17.29
C LEU A 58 14.46 -6.33 17.39
N THR A 59 13.56 -7.15 17.95
CA THR A 59 13.72 -8.60 17.95
C THR A 59 12.79 -9.24 16.92
N LYS A 60 13.21 -10.40 16.41
CA LYS A 60 12.37 -11.22 15.52
C LYS A 60 11.01 -11.53 16.18
N GLU A 61 11.00 -11.98 17.43
CA GLU A 61 9.79 -12.32 18.19
C GLU A 61 8.81 -11.15 18.27
N TYR A 62 9.33 -9.93 18.50
CA TYR A 62 8.50 -8.73 18.57
C TYR A 62 7.84 -8.44 17.20
N MET A 63 8.58 -8.57 16.10
CA MET A 63 8.04 -8.35 14.75
C MET A 63 7.06 -9.46 14.34
N GLU A 64 7.32 -10.72 14.68
CA GLU A 64 6.39 -11.82 14.45
C GLU A 64 5.05 -11.57 15.16
N ASN A 65 5.08 -11.15 16.41
CA ASN A 65 3.88 -10.79 17.17
C ASN A 65 3.15 -9.62 16.52
N PHE A 66 3.87 -8.56 16.13
CA PHE A 66 3.29 -7.42 15.42
C PHE A 66 2.55 -7.86 14.14
N PHE A 67 3.21 -8.64 13.27
CA PHE A 67 2.62 -9.11 12.03
C PHE A 67 1.40 -10.00 12.25
N ASN A 68 1.43 -10.84 13.27
CA ASN A 68 0.33 -11.76 13.57
C ASN A 68 -0.88 -11.02 14.19
N GLU A 69 -0.67 -10.17 15.17
CA GLU A 69 -1.73 -9.42 15.84
C GLU A 69 -2.42 -8.42 14.92
N ASN A 70 -1.69 -7.86 13.96
CA ASN A 70 -2.18 -6.82 13.08
C ASN A 70 -2.51 -7.32 11.66
N GLU A 71 -2.37 -8.62 11.39
CA GLU A 71 -2.56 -9.22 10.06
C GLU A 71 -1.74 -8.50 8.97
N ALA A 72 -0.60 -7.91 9.38
CA ALA A 72 0.29 -7.19 8.49
C ALA A 72 1.29 -8.14 7.82
N TYR A 73 1.72 -7.79 6.61
CA TYR A 73 2.67 -8.55 5.79
C TYR A 73 3.96 -7.77 5.53
N ILE A 74 3.85 -6.44 5.46
CA ILE A 74 4.97 -5.51 5.33
C ILE A 74 4.81 -4.42 6.38
N ASP A 75 5.91 -4.04 7.02
CA ASP A 75 6.11 -2.81 7.76
C ASP A 75 7.39 -2.16 7.24
N ALA A 76 7.27 -0.97 6.66
CA ALA A 76 8.38 -0.30 6.03
C ALA A 76 8.39 1.21 6.34
N SER A 77 9.58 1.80 6.36
CA SER A 77 9.75 3.23 6.64
C SER A 77 11.00 3.77 5.94
N PRO A 78 10.97 5.00 5.39
CA PRO A 78 12.18 5.67 4.97
C PRO A 78 13.18 5.79 6.13
N LYS A 79 14.49 5.68 5.86
CA LYS A 79 15.53 5.83 6.89
C LYS A 79 15.54 7.21 7.54
N GLU A 80 15.03 8.23 6.85
CA GLU A 80 14.89 9.60 7.37
C GLU A 80 13.69 9.79 8.31
N LEU A 81 12.74 8.86 8.31
CA LEU A 81 11.70 8.67 9.31
C LEU A 81 10.51 9.64 9.29
N GLY A 82 9.45 9.19 9.97
CA GLY A 82 8.22 9.95 10.18
C GLY A 82 7.05 9.52 9.30
N THR A 83 7.28 8.57 8.39
CA THR A 83 6.23 7.95 7.57
C THR A 83 6.38 6.44 7.67
N ASP A 84 5.31 5.73 8.00
CA ASP A 84 5.26 4.27 7.93
C ASP A 84 4.43 3.83 6.75
N PHE A 85 4.88 2.76 6.10
CA PHE A 85 4.11 2.01 5.13
C PHE A 85 3.74 0.65 5.73
N ILE A 86 2.47 0.29 5.65
CA ILE A 86 1.97 -0.99 6.15
C ILE A 86 1.12 -1.65 5.06
N LEU A 87 1.38 -2.93 4.81
CA LEU A 87 0.53 -3.79 3.98
C LEU A 87 -0.22 -4.77 4.87
N ARG A 88 -1.54 -4.77 4.76
CA ARG A 88 -2.42 -5.81 5.33
C ARG A 88 -3.13 -6.57 4.23
N ILE A 89 -3.37 -7.87 4.45
CA ILE A 89 -4.04 -8.73 3.48
C ILE A 89 -5.08 -9.56 4.23
N LYS A 90 -6.32 -9.54 3.72
CA LYS A 90 -7.43 -10.31 4.26
C LYS A 90 -8.23 -10.98 3.15
N PRO A 91 -8.79 -12.18 3.36
CA PRO A 91 -9.67 -12.79 2.37
C PRO A 91 -10.93 -11.94 2.15
N VAL A 92 -11.45 -11.97 0.92
CA VAL A 92 -12.69 -11.29 0.51
C VAL A 92 -13.58 -12.32 -0.16
N GLU A 93 -14.82 -12.48 0.31
CA GLU A 93 -15.72 -13.50 -0.20
C GLU A 93 -16.49 -13.07 -1.45
N ASP A 94 -16.88 -11.79 -1.54
CA ASP A 94 -17.83 -11.30 -2.54
C ASP A 94 -17.17 -10.62 -3.76
N MET A 95 -15.83 -10.61 -3.83
CA MET A 95 -15.10 -9.98 -4.92
C MET A 95 -13.77 -10.69 -5.18
N ASN A 96 -13.53 -11.06 -6.44
CA ASN A 96 -12.29 -11.76 -6.79
C ASN A 96 -11.18 -10.83 -7.26
N ASN A 97 -11.51 -9.86 -8.15
CA ASN A 97 -10.56 -8.86 -8.63
C ASN A 97 -11.25 -7.51 -8.82
N LEU A 98 -10.84 -6.49 -8.07
CA LEU A 98 -11.39 -5.13 -8.19
C LEU A 98 -11.12 -4.52 -9.57
N SER A 99 -10.02 -4.89 -10.22
CA SER A 99 -9.65 -4.37 -11.54
C SER A 99 -10.60 -4.81 -12.67
N ASN A 100 -11.40 -5.85 -12.47
CA ASN A 100 -12.40 -6.32 -13.42
C ASN A 100 -13.65 -5.41 -13.46
N TYR A 101 -13.82 -4.55 -12.45
CA TYR A 101 -14.97 -3.66 -12.35
C TYR A 101 -14.70 -2.31 -13.03
N PRO A 102 -15.74 -1.63 -13.59
CA PRO A 102 -15.60 -0.29 -14.14
C PRO A 102 -15.28 0.74 -13.03
N ASP A 103 -14.67 1.87 -13.40
CA ASP A 103 -14.15 2.86 -12.48
C ASP A 103 -15.22 3.48 -11.55
N ASN A 104 -16.48 3.55 -12.01
CA ASN A 104 -17.58 4.01 -11.15
C ASN A 104 -17.84 3.06 -9.97
N ILE A 105 -17.71 1.75 -10.15
CA ILE A 105 -17.82 0.76 -9.06
C ILE A 105 -16.62 0.88 -8.12
N VAL A 106 -15.40 0.98 -8.64
CA VAL A 106 -14.20 1.22 -7.81
C VAL A 106 -14.34 2.52 -6.99
N LYS A 107 -14.95 3.55 -7.59
CA LYS A 107 -15.23 4.81 -6.92
C LYS A 107 -16.26 4.65 -5.78
N GLU A 108 -17.31 3.83 -5.99
CA GLU A 108 -18.26 3.54 -4.89
C GLU A 108 -17.56 2.76 -3.75
N VAL A 109 -16.67 1.81 -4.05
CA VAL A 109 -15.83 1.15 -3.03
C VAL A 109 -15.03 2.20 -2.23
N ALA A 110 -14.34 3.11 -2.92
CA ALA A 110 -13.59 4.19 -2.26
C ALA A 110 -14.47 5.08 -1.38
N LYS A 111 -15.66 5.43 -1.86
CA LYS A 111 -16.66 6.22 -1.14
C LYS A 111 -17.18 5.49 0.10
N GLU A 112 -17.46 4.20 0.02
CA GLU A 112 -17.90 3.43 1.19
C GLU A 112 -16.78 3.32 2.23
N ILE A 113 -15.52 3.07 1.81
CA ILE A 113 -14.37 3.13 2.72
C ILE A 113 -14.26 4.51 3.37
N SER A 114 -14.41 5.60 2.60
CA SER A 114 -14.31 6.97 3.11
C SER A 114 -15.36 7.28 4.18
N LYS A 115 -16.59 6.77 4.04
CA LYS A 115 -17.64 6.91 5.05
C LYS A 115 -17.27 6.28 6.38
N LEU A 116 -16.61 5.10 6.36
CA LEU A 116 -16.20 4.41 7.58
C LEU A 116 -15.18 5.20 8.40
N VAL A 117 -14.36 6.01 7.71
CA VAL A 117 -13.32 6.85 8.32
C VAL A 117 -13.70 8.32 8.41
N SER A 118 -14.98 8.65 8.14
CA SER A 118 -15.49 10.02 8.16
C SER A 118 -14.68 10.99 7.28
N SER A 119 -14.25 10.53 6.09
CA SER A 119 -13.51 11.33 5.11
C SER A 119 -14.37 11.67 3.91
N GLU A 120 -14.08 12.81 3.26
CA GLU A 120 -14.62 13.19 1.96
C GLU A 120 -13.55 13.11 0.84
N ASP A 121 -12.28 12.84 1.19
CA ASP A 121 -11.15 12.73 0.25
C ASP A 121 -10.98 11.28 -0.22
N TYR A 122 -11.62 10.95 -1.35
CA TYR A 122 -11.52 9.65 -1.98
C TYR A 122 -11.46 9.74 -3.51
N LYS A 123 -10.73 8.81 -4.12
CA LYS A 123 -10.54 8.75 -5.58
C LYS A 123 -10.26 7.32 -6.05
N VAL A 124 -10.30 7.13 -7.36
CA VAL A 124 -9.79 5.92 -8.02
C VAL A 124 -8.38 6.20 -8.50
N TYR A 125 -7.49 5.25 -8.29
CA TYR A 125 -6.18 5.22 -8.92
C TYR A 125 -6.07 3.97 -9.82
N ASN A 126 -5.63 4.17 -11.06
CA ASN A 126 -5.43 3.10 -12.03
C ASN A 126 -4.03 3.25 -12.64
N ASN A 127 -3.15 2.28 -12.42
CA ASN A 127 -1.79 2.27 -12.98
C ASN A 127 -1.70 1.51 -14.33
N GLY A 128 -2.86 1.19 -14.94
CA GLY A 128 -2.94 0.42 -16.18
C GLY A 128 -2.91 -1.10 -16.00
N LYS A 129 -2.55 -1.60 -14.80
CA LYS A 129 -2.54 -3.03 -14.44
C LYS A 129 -3.53 -3.33 -13.32
N THR A 130 -3.60 -2.46 -12.34
CA THR A 130 -4.40 -2.63 -11.13
C THR A 130 -5.15 -1.34 -10.82
N LYS A 131 -6.42 -1.48 -10.42
CA LYS A 131 -7.24 -0.39 -9.92
C LYS A 131 -7.28 -0.39 -8.41
N TYR A 132 -7.19 0.79 -7.84
CA TYR A 132 -7.22 1.00 -6.40
C TYR A 132 -8.33 1.98 -6.01
N ALA A 133 -9.05 1.66 -4.95
CA ALA A 133 -9.84 2.61 -4.20
C ALA A 133 -8.90 3.37 -3.25
N VAL A 134 -8.85 4.69 -3.36
CA VAL A 134 -7.91 5.53 -2.59
C VAL A 134 -8.68 6.43 -1.65
N VAL A 135 -8.30 6.47 -0.37
CA VAL A 135 -8.91 7.31 0.66
C VAL A 135 -7.82 7.95 1.51
N LYS A 136 -7.97 9.26 1.78
CA LYS A 136 -7.09 10.02 2.67
C LYS A 136 -7.91 10.52 3.86
N TYR A 137 -7.42 10.34 5.08
CA TYR A 137 -8.15 10.69 6.29
C TYR A 137 -7.23 10.92 7.48
N TYR A 138 -7.77 11.57 8.50
CA TYR A 138 -7.15 11.68 9.81
C TYR A 138 -7.84 10.70 10.77
N ASP A 139 -7.05 9.88 11.45
CA ASP A 139 -7.56 8.97 12.47
C ASP A 139 -7.43 9.58 13.87
N GLU A 140 -8.56 9.95 14.44
CA GLU A 140 -8.63 10.58 15.76
C GLU A 140 -8.10 9.69 16.90
N ALA A 141 -8.21 8.38 16.77
CA ALA A 141 -7.80 7.45 17.82
C ALA A 141 -6.27 7.35 17.90
N SER A 142 -5.60 7.21 16.76
CA SER A 142 -4.14 7.08 16.67
C SER A 142 -3.42 8.43 16.53
N LYS A 143 -4.15 9.51 16.13
CA LYS A 143 -3.58 10.83 15.80
C LYS A 143 -2.67 10.80 14.57
N TYR A 144 -2.97 9.96 13.59
CA TYR A 144 -2.24 9.84 12.33
C TYR A 144 -3.06 10.34 11.14
N ASN A 145 -2.40 11.02 10.22
CA ASN A 145 -2.87 11.22 8.86
C ASN A 145 -2.54 9.99 8.04
N ILE A 146 -3.50 9.45 7.32
CA ILE A 146 -3.41 8.17 6.63
C ILE A 146 -3.82 8.35 5.17
N LEU A 147 -3.04 7.75 4.26
CA LEU A 147 -3.40 7.57 2.85
C LEU A 147 -3.44 6.07 2.55
N THR A 148 -4.62 5.60 2.20
CA THR A 148 -4.89 4.17 1.93
C THR A 148 -5.12 3.95 0.44
N TYR A 149 -4.49 2.91 -0.11
CA TYR A 149 -4.79 2.30 -1.39
C TYR A 149 -5.32 0.89 -1.14
N TYR A 150 -6.52 0.62 -1.58
CA TYR A 150 -7.18 -0.67 -1.42
C TYR A 150 -7.46 -1.30 -2.77
N THR A 151 -7.14 -2.59 -2.92
CA THR A 151 -7.53 -3.40 -4.08
C THR A 151 -7.88 -4.81 -3.66
N VAL A 152 -8.54 -5.54 -4.54
CA VAL A 152 -8.81 -6.96 -4.38
C VAL A 152 -8.19 -7.70 -5.57
N VAL A 153 -7.42 -8.74 -5.30
CA VAL A 153 -6.84 -9.64 -6.30
C VAL A 153 -6.90 -11.06 -5.75
N ASN A 154 -7.33 -12.01 -6.57
CA ASN A 154 -7.44 -13.43 -6.19
C ASN A 154 -8.32 -13.68 -4.95
N ALA A 155 -9.40 -12.92 -4.77
CA ALA A 155 -10.25 -12.93 -3.58
C ALA A 155 -9.49 -12.60 -2.28
N GLN A 156 -8.42 -11.80 -2.40
CA GLN A 156 -7.68 -11.22 -1.28
C GLN A 156 -7.76 -9.69 -1.37
N GLY A 157 -8.15 -9.04 -0.29
CA GLY A 157 -8.12 -7.59 -0.15
C GLY A 157 -6.75 -7.14 0.34
N TYR A 158 -6.09 -6.28 -0.42
CA TYR A 158 -4.79 -5.69 -0.11
C TYR A 158 -5.01 -4.25 0.30
N THR A 159 -4.64 -3.93 1.53
CA THR A 159 -4.69 -2.57 2.09
C THR A 159 -3.27 -2.07 2.26
N PHE A 160 -2.86 -1.16 1.38
CA PHE A 160 -1.59 -0.45 1.44
C PHE A 160 -1.82 0.90 2.08
N GLN A 161 -1.12 1.20 3.16
CA GLN A 161 -1.27 2.45 3.89
C GLN A 161 0.07 3.12 4.11
N ILE A 162 0.13 4.44 3.89
CA ILE A 162 1.13 5.27 4.54
C ILE A 162 0.45 6.07 5.65
N GLN A 163 1.16 6.25 6.75
CA GLN A 163 0.68 6.98 7.92
C GLN A 163 1.78 7.81 8.54
N LYS A 164 1.43 8.98 9.06
CA LYS A 164 2.34 9.88 9.77
C LYS A 164 1.56 10.84 10.69
N GLN A 165 2.23 11.38 11.72
CA GLN A 165 1.60 12.33 12.63
C GLN A 165 1.39 13.73 12.00
N SER A 166 2.27 14.14 11.08
CA SER A 166 2.10 15.38 10.32
C SER A 166 1.23 15.12 9.08
N ASP A 167 0.84 16.20 8.38
CA ASP A 167 0.06 16.09 7.16
C ASP A 167 0.75 15.26 6.09
N ILE A 168 -0.03 14.47 5.34
CA ILE A 168 0.42 13.78 4.13
C ILE A 168 0.74 14.83 3.07
N THR A 169 2.02 14.92 2.69
CA THR A 169 2.53 15.87 1.71
C THR A 169 2.43 15.33 0.27
N GLN A 170 2.64 16.20 -0.72
CA GLN A 170 2.74 15.78 -2.12
C GLN A 170 3.89 14.78 -2.35
N THR A 171 4.99 14.90 -1.60
CA THR A 171 6.10 13.94 -1.65
C THR A 171 5.66 12.56 -1.16
N ASP A 172 4.92 12.49 -0.05
CA ASP A 172 4.37 11.23 0.47
C ASP A 172 3.43 10.57 -0.55
N GLU A 173 2.53 11.36 -1.17
CA GLU A 173 1.64 10.87 -2.22
C GLU A 173 2.40 10.36 -3.45
N THR A 174 3.49 11.04 -3.84
CA THR A 174 4.34 10.62 -4.96
C THR A 174 5.09 9.33 -4.64
N ASN A 175 5.65 9.22 -3.44
CA ASN A 175 6.32 8.01 -2.98
C ASN A 175 5.35 6.83 -2.96
N MET A 176 4.16 7.02 -2.37
CA MET A 176 3.13 6.00 -2.34
C MET A 176 2.71 5.57 -3.75
N LYS A 177 2.52 6.54 -4.65
CA LYS A 177 2.22 6.26 -6.05
C LYS A 177 3.31 5.44 -6.73
N THR A 178 4.58 5.77 -6.52
CA THR A 178 5.73 5.02 -7.06
C THR A 178 5.73 3.58 -6.58
N ILE A 179 5.49 3.35 -5.28
CA ILE A 179 5.36 2.02 -4.70
C ILE A 179 4.19 1.26 -5.35
N MET A 180 3.02 1.89 -5.51
CA MET A 180 1.86 1.26 -6.14
C MET A 180 2.05 1.00 -7.64
N ASP A 181 2.83 1.82 -8.35
CA ASP A 181 3.17 1.59 -9.76
C ASP A 181 4.09 0.38 -9.94
N SER A 182 4.94 0.08 -8.96
CA SER A 182 5.81 -1.10 -8.95
C SER A 182 5.06 -2.39 -8.59
N ALA A 183 3.97 -2.29 -7.83
CA ALA A 183 3.22 -3.45 -7.37
C ALA A 183 2.72 -4.30 -8.54
N THR A 184 3.09 -5.56 -8.52
CA THR A 184 2.67 -6.57 -9.51
C THR A 184 2.02 -7.75 -8.82
N PHE A 185 0.89 -8.19 -9.37
CA PHE A 185 0.13 -9.32 -8.84
C PHE A 185 0.16 -10.48 -9.81
N ASN A 186 0.45 -11.67 -9.30
CA ASN A 186 0.26 -12.90 -10.05
C ASN A 186 -1.23 -13.31 -9.95
N VAL A 187 -2.01 -12.98 -11.00
CA VAL A 187 -3.44 -13.34 -11.04
C VAL A 187 -3.57 -14.82 -11.38
N LEU A 188 -4.20 -15.58 -10.49
CA LEU A 188 -4.42 -17.02 -10.66
C LEU A 188 -5.42 -17.29 -11.79
N ASP A 189 -5.20 -18.36 -12.56
CA ASP A 189 -6.00 -18.69 -13.75
C ASP A 189 -7.50 -18.78 -13.48
N LYS A 190 -7.89 -19.29 -12.30
CA LYS A 190 -9.30 -19.37 -11.89
C LYS A 190 -10.02 -18.02 -11.78
N TYR A 191 -9.26 -16.91 -11.71
CA TYR A 191 -9.79 -15.54 -11.57
C TYR A 191 -9.56 -14.67 -12.81
N LYS A 192 -8.89 -15.19 -13.86
CA LYS A 192 -8.59 -14.41 -15.08
C LYS A 192 -9.79 -14.14 -15.99
N ASN A 193 -10.78 -15.04 -15.99
CA ASN A 193 -11.87 -15.04 -16.97
C ASN A 193 -13.18 -14.40 -16.48
N GLU A 194 -13.18 -13.75 -15.31
CA GLU A 194 -14.40 -13.23 -14.67
C GLU A 194 -14.91 -11.91 -15.26
N SER A 195 -14.12 -11.20 -16.08
CA SER A 195 -14.51 -9.86 -16.58
C SER A 195 -15.79 -9.88 -17.46
N GLU A 196 -16.02 -10.96 -18.21
CA GLU A 196 -17.23 -11.09 -19.03
C GLU A 196 -18.48 -11.43 -18.22
N ASP A 197 -18.33 -12.23 -17.16
CA ASP A 197 -19.45 -12.63 -16.31
C ASP A 197 -19.84 -11.50 -15.35
N VAL A 198 -18.85 -10.76 -14.82
CA VAL A 198 -19.07 -9.55 -13.99
C VAL A 198 -19.86 -8.49 -14.77
N GLN A 199 -19.54 -8.24 -16.04
CA GLN A 199 -20.28 -7.27 -16.85
C GLN A 199 -21.73 -7.72 -17.08
N LYS A 200 -21.97 -9.01 -17.33
CA LYS A 200 -23.33 -9.57 -17.49
C LYS A 200 -24.13 -9.53 -16.19
N GLU A 201 -23.48 -9.69 -15.04
CA GLU A 201 -24.14 -9.58 -13.73
C GLU A 201 -24.43 -8.12 -13.38
N LEU A 202 -23.51 -7.19 -13.60
CA LEU A 202 -23.74 -5.76 -13.42
C LEU A 202 -24.90 -5.23 -14.27
N ASP A 203 -25.04 -5.72 -15.51
CA ASP A 203 -26.14 -5.35 -16.38
C ASP A 203 -27.49 -5.93 -15.92
N LYS A 204 -27.49 -7.07 -15.21
CA LYS A 204 -28.68 -7.69 -14.60
C LYS A 204 -29.03 -7.07 -13.24
N ASP A 205 -28.01 -6.72 -12.45
CA ASP A 205 -28.15 -6.31 -11.04
C ASP A 205 -28.02 -4.79 -10.82
N ALA A 206 -28.17 -3.96 -11.87
CA ALA A 206 -28.27 -2.50 -11.73
C ALA A 206 -29.38 -2.05 -10.73
N LYS A 207 -30.05 -2.99 -10.08
CA LYS A 207 -31.10 -2.83 -9.05
C LYS A 207 -30.82 -3.54 -7.72
N LYS A 208 -29.72 -4.32 -7.57
CA LYS A 208 -29.35 -4.90 -6.28
C LYS A 208 -28.27 -4.05 -5.64
N ASP A 209 -28.53 -3.60 -4.42
CA ASP A 209 -27.50 -3.10 -3.50
C ASP A 209 -26.38 -4.14 -3.42
N LEU A 210 -25.31 -3.93 -4.19
CA LEU A 210 -24.07 -4.64 -3.97
C LEU A 210 -23.73 -4.44 -2.51
N SER A 211 -23.83 -5.50 -1.70
CA SER A 211 -23.55 -5.44 -0.27
C SER A 211 -22.05 -5.24 -0.07
N PHE A 212 -21.57 -4.01 -0.29
CA PHE A 212 -20.19 -3.61 -0.01
C PHE A 212 -19.82 -3.74 1.48
N LYS A 213 -20.81 -4.01 2.36
CA LYS A 213 -20.56 -4.14 3.81
C LYS A 213 -19.49 -5.18 4.15
N ASN A 214 -19.50 -6.32 3.47
CA ASN A 214 -18.51 -7.37 3.73
C ASN A 214 -17.12 -6.97 3.21
N ILE A 215 -17.03 -6.36 2.03
CA ILE A 215 -15.77 -5.83 1.48
C ILE A 215 -15.14 -4.82 2.44
N LEU A 216 -15.93 -3.99 3.08
CA LEU A 216 -15.50 -2.93 3.98
C LEU A 216 -14.96 -3.43 5.32
N ILE A 217 -15.54 -4.51 5.88
CA ILE A 217 -15.03 -5.15 7.09
C ILE A 217 -13.59 -5.65 6.88
N TYR A 218 -13.27 -6.07 5.66
CA TYR A 218 -11.95 -6.60 5.28
C TYR A 218 -10.95 -5.50 4.85
N ALA A 219 -11.39 -4.30 4.50
CA ALA A 219 -10.48 -3.20 4.14
C ALA A 219 -9.55 -2.77 5.30
N GLY A 220 -9.83 -3.29 6.52
CA GLY A 220 -8.94 -3.07 7.67
C GLY A 220 -8.72 -1.59 7.95
N VAL A 221 -9.81 -0.83 7.97
CA VAL A 221 -9.78 0.62 8.16
C VAL A 221 -9.36 0.91 9.60
N GLY A 222 -8.27 1.60 9.78
CA GLY A 222 -7.71 1.99 11.07
C GLY A 222 -6.20 2.14 10.99
N ALA A 223 -5.63 3.06 11.75
CA ALA A 223 -4.19 3.20 11.85
C ALA A 223 -3.60 2.04 12.65
N LEU A 224 -2.63 1.35 12.08
CA LEU A 224 -1.64 0.59 12.82
C LEU A 224 -0.43 1.47 13.00
N ILE A 225 -0.01 1.67 14.24
CA ILE A 225 1.24 2.35 14.48
C ILE A 225 2.36 1.40 14.08
N GLY A 226 3.06 1.71 12.99
CA GLY A 226 4.22 0.94 12.54
C GLY A 226 5.29 0.90 13.63
N VAL A 227 5.88 -0.27 13.83
CA VAL A 227 6.85 -0.50 14.90
C VAL A 227 8.06 0.41 14.77
N ILE A 228 8.49 0.67 13.55
CA ILE A 228 9.67 1.49 13.24
C ILE A 228 9.48 2.92 13.74
N SER A 229 8.31 3.53 13.52
CA SER A 229 8.01 4.89 13.99
C SER A 229 8.03 5.04 15.50
N ILE A 230 7.53 4.03 16.23
CA ILE A 230 7.55 4.06 17.71
C ILE A 230 8.99 4.11 18.22
N LEU A 231 9.86 3.27 17.69
CA LEU A 231 11.26 3.16 18.13
C LEU A 231 12.03 4.44 17.89
N ILE A 232 11.79 5.07 16.76
CA ILE A 232 12.49 6.28 16.37
C ILE A 232 11.99 7.48 17.14
N SER A 233 10.68 7.57 17.37
CA SER A 233 10.10 8.56 18.26
C SER A 233 10.70 8.46 19.66
N ASN A 234 10.88 7.24 20.19
CA ASN A 234 11.49 6.99 21.48
C ASN A 234 12.98 7.34 21.51
N LYS A 235 13.73 7.00 20.45
CA LYS A 235 15.17 7.34 20.33
C LYS A 235 15.42 8.84 20.22
N MET A 236 14.52 9.58 19.55
CA MET A 236 14.59 11.05 19.47
C MET A 236 14.22 11.73 20.81
N LYS A 237 13.26 11.20 21.56
CA LYS A 237 12.90 11.72 22.88
C LYS A 237 14.04 11.55 23.88
N ASN A 238 14.72 10.41 23.87
CA ASN A 238 15.86 10.15 24.76
C ASN A 238 17.06 11.06 24.46
N LYS A 239 17.32 11.40 23.17
CA LYS A 239 18.38 12.37 22.83
C LYS A 239 18.06 13.81 23.21
N LYS A 240 16.79 14.19 23.38
CA LYS A 240 16.40 15.55 23.84
C LYS A 240 16.37 15.69 25.36
N GLY A 241 16.43 14.60 26.11
CA GLY A 241 16.49 14.59 27.57
C GLY A 241 17.91 14.59 28.14
N GLU A 242 18.94 14.55 27.28
CA GLU A 242 20.36 14.57 27.68
C GLU A 242 21.07 15.92 27.39
N ILE A 243 20.32 17.02 27.18
CA ILE A 243 20.86 18.37 27.01
C ILE A 243 20.38 19.26 28.17
#